data_6c00f5134795ee4453f46b043ee20f88
#
_entry.id   6c00f5134795ee4453f46b043ee20f88
#
_cell.length_a   1.000
_cell.length_b   1.000
_cell.length_c   1.000
_cell.angle_alpha   90.00
_cell.angle_beta   90.00
_cell.angle_gamma   90.00
#
_symmetry.space_group_name_H-M   'P 1'
#
loop_
_entity.id
_entity.type
_entity.pdbx_description
1 polymer ?
#
loop_
_entity_poly.entity_id
_entity_poly.type
_entity_poly.pdbx_seq_one_letter_code
_entity_poly.pdbx_strand_id
1 'polypeptide(L)'
;MGEAELNKATRQLIVHSVFYIYGDAATPELTTKIAHDIATCWNEPQATITIKNESYTVRFNIEGIYAPELSPDKVWYNDQPRLNYFRIEEYVTGNISFVDEIGCNTGYFKLANLLQTPTTAAHEYGHTLGLVHPKSLDIRGGGIPGIMYPRGTICDPQYQYSPAAVPGKDGGTLDPQYRKVLPSDIALLKLHKLHFNQQGLATVGEFSSMYHEKHLPEDFQQ
;
A
#
# COMPACT_ATOMS: atom_id res chain seq x y z
N MET A 1 7.47 -1.23 2.13
CA MET A 1 8.66 -1.28 1.28
C MET A 1 8.82 -2.67 0.63
N GLY A 2 9.79 -2.85 -0.26
CA GLY A 2 10.04 -4.13 -0.92
C GLY A 2 11.48 -4.29 -1.39
N GLU A 3 11.83 -5.51 -1.78
CA GLU A 3 13.08 -5.82 -2.47
C GLU A 3 12.79 -6.19 -3.92
N ALA A 4 13.30 -5.40 -4.84
CA ALA A 4 13.17 -5.66 -6.27
C ALA A 4 14.24 -6.65 -6.74
N GLU A 5 13.82 -7.72 -7.41
CA GLU A 5 14.68 -8.72 -8.04
C GLU A 5 14.58 -8.60 -9.57
N LEU A 6 15.69 -8.34 -10.23
CA LEU A 6 15.77 -8.30 -11.69
C LEU A 6 16.16 -9.68 -12.23
N ASN A 7 15.17 -10.46 -12.64
CA ASN A 7 15.39 -11.78 -13.26
C ASN A 7 15.52 -11.63 -14.79
N LYS A 8 16.75 -11.64 -15.28
CA LYS A 8 17.04 -11.51 -16.71
C LYS A 8 16.63 -12.72 -17.53
N ALA A 9 16.68 -13.91 -16.94
CA ALA A 9 16.35 -15.16 -17.65
C ALA A 9 14.85 -15.25 -17.98
N THR A 10 13.99 -14.85 -17.02
CA THR A 10 12.54 -14.85 -17.19
C THR A 10 11.96 -13.52 -17.69
N ARG A 11 12.81 -12.49 -17.86
CA ARG A 11 12.39 -11.13 -18.21
C ARG A 11 11.33 -10.56 -17.24
N GLN A 12 11.57 -10.76 -15.95
CA GLN A 12 10.70 -10.27 -14.88
C GLN A 12 11.47 -9.35 -13.95
N LEU A 13 10.82 -8.30 -13.48
CA LEU A 13 11.20 -7.54 -12.31
C LEU A 13 10.16 -7.84 -11.23
N ILE A 14 10.59 -8.49 -10.15
CA ILE A 14 9.71 -8.93 -9.06
C ILE A 14 9.98 -8.07 -7.85
N VAL A 15 8.95 -7.42 -7.29
CA VAL A 15 9.03 -6.73 -6.00
C VAL A 15 8.49 -7.67 -4.93
N HIS A 16 9.37 -8.14 -4.05
CA HIS A 16 9.04 -9.01 -2.92
C HIS A 16 8.75 -8.16 -1.69
N SER A 17 7.61 -8.40 -1.04
CA SER A 17 7.24 -7.75 0.22
C SER A 17 6.55 -8.74 1.16
N VAL A 18 6.92 -8.69 2.43
CA VAL A 18 6.35 -9.51 3.50
C VAL A 18 5.72 -8.59 4.54
N PHE A 19 4.45 -8.81 4.85
CA PHE A 19 3.71 -8.03 5.83
C PHE A 19 3.56 -8.81 7.14
N TYR A 20 4.25 -8.38 8.18
CA TYR A 20 4.01 -8.80 9.55
C TYR A 20 2.81 -8.05 10.11
N ILE A 21 1.74 -8.78 10.36
CA ILE A 21 0.46 -8.22 10.82
C ILE A 21 0.26 -8.58 12.28
N TYR A 22 0.08 -7.56 13.13
CA TYR A 22 -0.06 -7.68 14.58
C TYR A 22 -1.14 -6.74 15.12
N GLY A 23 -1.39 -6.76 16.43
CA GLY A 23 -2.44 -5.97 17.09
C GLY A 23 -3.68 -6.80 17.41
N ASP A 24 -4.57 -6.23 18.23
CA ASP A 24 -5.69 -6.98 18.82
C ASP A 24 -6.76 -7.38 17.79
N ALA A 25 -6.88 -6.62 16.70
CA ALA A 25 -7.82 -6.91 15.62
C ALA A 25 -7.19 -7.69 14.46
N ALA A 26 -5.92 -8.09 14.58
CA ALA A 26 -5.24 -8.92 13.58
C ALA A 26 -5.72 -10.39 13.69
N THR A 27 -5.91 -11.04 12.55
CA THR A 27 -6.20 -12.50 12.46
C THR A 27 -5.44 -13.13 11.31
N PRO A 28 -5.23 -14.47 11.31
CA PRO A 28 -4.62 -15.17 10.18
C PRO A 28 -5.37 -14.96 8.86
N GLU A 29 -6.71 -14.98 8.90
CA GLU A 29 -7.56 -14.80 7.72
C GLU A 29 -7.43 -13.39 7.15
N LEU A 30 -7.44 -12.37 8.03
CA LEU A 30 -7.26 -10.98 7.63
C LEU A 30 -5.86 -10.73 7.08
N THR A 31 -4.85 -11.36 7.68
CA THR A 31 -3.45 -11.30 7.19
C THR A 31 -3.33 -11.86 5.77
N THR A 32 -3.93 -13.03 5.54
CA THR A 32 -3.97 -13.65 4.20
C THR A 32 -4.73 -12.77 3.20
N LYS A 33 -5.87 -12.20 3.63
CA LYS A 33 -6.66 -11.30 2.79
C LYS A 33 -5.89 -10.03 2.41
N ILE A 34 -5.18 -9.40 3.34
CA ILE A 34 -4.35 -8.20 3.08
C ILE A 34 -3.31 -8.51 2.00
N ALA A 35 -2.53 -9.59 2.15
CA ALA A 35 -1.52 -9.97 1.17
C ALA A 35 -2.15 -10.25 -0.21
N HIS A 36 -3.28 -10.95 -0.24
CA HIS A 36 -4.03 -11.24 -1.47
C HIS A 36 -4.54 -9.97 -2.15
N ASP A 37 -5.16 -9.06 -1.40
CA ASP A 37 -5.71 -7.80 -1.93
C ASP A 37 -4.59 -6.94 -2.55
N ILE A 38 -3.46 -6.79 -1.85
CA ILE A 38 -2.29 -6.08 -2.36
C ILE A 38 -1.79 -6.72 -3.66
N ALA A 39 -1.53 -8.04 -3.63
CA ALA A 39 -1.01 -8.77 -4.79
C ALA A 39 -1.95 -8.68 -6.00
N THR A 40 -3.26 -8.81 -5.78
CA THR A 40 -4.28 -8.73 -6.83
C THR A 40 -4.30 -7.35 -7.46
N CYS A 41 -4.40 -6.29 -6.66
CA CYS A 41 -4.45 -4.92 -7.17
C CYS A 41 -3.18 -4.54 -7.94
N TRP A 42 -1.99 -4.84 -7.37
CA TRP A 42 -0.72 -4.41 -7.96
C TRP A 42 -0.29 -5.23 -9.18
N ASN A 43 -0.81 -6.44 -9.35
CA ASN A 43 -0.56 -7.25 -10.55
C ASN A 43 -1.63 -7.09 -11.65
N GLU A 44 -2.79 -6.47 -11.35
CA GLU A 44 -3.89 -6.27 -12.32
C GLU A 44 -3.43 -5.57 -13.62
N PRO A 45 -2.58 -4.50 -13.57
CA PRO A 45 -2.16 -3.78 -14.77
C PRO A 45 -1.28 -4.58 -15.72
N GLN A 46 -0.66 -5.68 -15.27
CA GLN A 46 0.34 -6.45 -16.04
C GLN A 46 1.41 -5.55 -16.68
N ALA A 47 1.89 -4.58 -15.91
CA ALA A 47 2.77 -3.53 -16.40
C ALA A 47 4.13 -4.07 -16.84
N THR A 48 4.73 -3.38 -17.80
CA THR A 48 6.10 -3.63 -18.24
C THR A 48 6.95 -2.38 -18.09
N ILE A 49 8.23 -2.56 -17.85
CA ILE A 49 9.23 -1.48 -17.82
C ILE A 49 10.40 -1.82 -18.72
N THR A 50 11.10 -0.78 -19.16
CA THR A 50 12.33 -0.93 -19.95
C THR A 50 13.56 -0.61 -19.12
N ILE A 51 14.49 -1.55 -19.00
CA ILE A 51 15.80 -1.38 -18.36
C ILE A 51 16.87 -1.73 -19.37
N LYS A 52 17.79 -0.79 -19.67
CA LYS A 52 18.89 -0.97 -20.64
C LYS A 52 18.42 -1.55 -21.99
N ASN A 53 17.34 -0.99 -22.54
CA ASN A 53 16.70 -1.39 -23.80
C ASN A 53 16.06 -2.79 -23.80
N GLU A 54 15.89 -3.42 -22.64
CA GLU A 54 15.21 -4.70 -22.49
C GLU A 54 13.90 -4.50 -21.73
N SER A 55 12.81 -5.14 -22.20
CA SER A 55 11.50 -5.10 -21.56
C SER A 55 11.38 -6.17 -20.48
N TYR A 56 10.85 -5.79 -19.31
CA TYR A 56 10.60 -6.67 -18.17
C TYR A 56 9.16 -6.52 -17.70
N THR A 57 8.48 -7.65 -17.47
CA THR A 57 7.17 -7.66 -16.81
C THR A 57 7.37 -7.40 -15.31
N VAL A 58 6.63 -6.44 -14.76
CA VAL A 58 6.65 -6.15 -13.31
C VAL A 58 5.69 -7.09 -12.60
N ARG A 59 6.14 -7.69 -11.50
CA ARG A 59 5.36 -8.55 -10.62
C ARG A 59 5.54 -8.11 -9.17
N PHE A 60 4.48 -8.24 -8.38
CA PHE A 60 4.48 -8.01 -6.95
C PHE A 60 4.19 -9.34 -6.24
N ASN A 61 5.19 -9.85 -5.52
CA ASN A 61 5.08 -11.06 -4.71
C ASN A 61 4.90 -10.66 -3.25
N ILE A 62 3.69 -10.83 -2.74
CA ILE A 62 3.29 -10.34 -1.42
C ILE A 62 3.00 -11.53 -0.52
N GLU A 63 3.61 -11.56 0.65
CA GLU A 63 3.40 -12.55 1.69
C GLU A 63 2.83 -11.87 2.94
N GLY A 64 1.89 -12.53 3.63
CA GLY A 64 1.35 -12.09 4.91
C GLY A 64 1.78 -13.07 6.03
N ILE A 65 2.30 -12.54 7.12
CA ILE A 65 2.65 -13.29 8.32
C ILE A 65 1.86 -12.74 9.50
N TYR A 66 0.96 -13.56 10.05
CA TYR A 66 0.29 -13.24 11.31
C TYR A 66 1.28 -13.34 12.47
N ALA A 67 1.48 -12.25 13.20
CA ALA A 67 2.51 -12.12 14.23
C ALA A 67 1.96 -11.46 15.50
N PRO A 68 1.03 -12.11 16.23
CA PRO A 68 0.39 -11.51 17.41
C PRO A 68 1.40 -11.15 18.50
N GLU A 69 2.50 -11.91 18.60
CA GLU A 69 3.58 -11.73 19.57
C GLU A 69 4.79 -10.98 18.97
N LEU A 70 4.56 -10.08 18.01
CA LEU A 70 5.65 -9.31 17.41
C LEU A 70 6.34 -8.46 18.46
N SER A 71 7.64 -8.69 18.69
CA SER A 71 8.42 -7.87 19.61
C SER A 71 8.85 -6.55 18.96
N PRO A 72 8.95 -5.44 19.72
CA PRO A 72 9.47 -4.17 19.23
C PRO A 72 10.86 -4.29 18.61
N ASP A 73 11.74 -5.10 19.19
CA ASP A 73 13.11 -5.33 18.70
C ASP A 73 13.16 -5.80 17.25
N LYS A 74 12.18 -6.63 16.85
CA LYS A 74 12.10 -7.12 15.45
C LYS A 74 11.83 -5.99 14.46
N VAL A 75 11.13 -4.96 14.89
CA VAL A 75 10.88 -3.75 14.09
C VAL A 75 12.07 -2.81 14.14
N TRP A 76 12.58 -2.55 15.36
CA TRP A 76 13.65 -1.58 15.59
C TRP A 76 14.97 -1.95 14.89
N TYR A 77 15.31 -3.24 14.87
CA TYR A 77 16.57 -3.74 14.29
C TYR A 77 16.39 -4.40 12.93
N ASN A 78 15.26 -4.11 12.23
CA ASN A 78 15.05 -4.64 10.89
C ASN A 78 16.04 -4.05 9.88
N ASP A 79 16.76 -4.89 9.19
CA ASP A 79 17.68 -4.57 8.09
C ASP A 79 17.26 -5.21 6.74
N GLN A 80 16.09 -5.86 6.69
CA GLN A 80 15.62 -6.57 5.52
C GLN A 80 14.58 -5.76 4.74
N PRO A 81 14.88 -5.39 3.47
CA PRO A 81 14.01 -4.53 2.66
C PRO A 81 12.62 -5.11 2.36
N ARG A 82 12.44 -6.42 2.50
CA ARG A 82 11.16 -7.08 2.23
C ARG A 82 10.14 -6.88 3.33
N LEU A 83 10.57 -6.62 4.58
CA LEU A 83 9.72 -6.71 5.75
C LEU A 83 8.99 -5.41 6.04
N ASN A 84 7.66 -5.51 6.17
CA ASN A 84 6.76 -4.44 6.53
C ASN A 84 5.99 -4.85 7.79
N TYR A 85 5.74 -3.89 8.70
CA TYR A 85 5.13 -4.15 9.99
C TYR A 85 3.92 -3.25 10.18
N PHE A 86 2.73 -3.86 10.23
CA PHE A 86 1.47 -3.12 10.33
C PHE A 86 0.63 -3.62 11.48
N ARG A 87 0.27 -2.69 12.36
CA ARG A 87 -0.68 -2.95 13.43
C ARG A 87 -2.11 -2.82 12.93
N ILE A 88 -3.02 -3.69 13.42
CA ILE A 88 -4.45 -3.59 13.12
C ILE A 88 -5.23 -3.45 14.41
N GLU A 89 -6.07 -2.41 14.48
CA GLU A 89 -6.98 -2.18 15.60
C GLU A 89 -8.35 -1.67 15.10
N GLU A 90 -9.36 -1.81 15.96
CA GLU A 90 -10.67 -1.20 15.70
C GLU A 90 -10.60 0.32 15.76
N TYR A 91 -9.86 0.84 16.73
CA TYR A 91 -9.64 2.27 16.93
C TYR A 91 -8.25 2.70 16.47
N VAL A 92 -8.20 3.82 15.75
CA VAL A 92 -6.97 4.49 15.31
C VAL A 92 -7.13 6.00 15.52
N THR A 93 -6.17 6.64 16.15
CA THR A 93 -6.14 8.10 16.26
C THR A 93 -6.16 8.73 14.86
N GLY A 94 -7.04 9.72 14.66
CA GLY A 94 -7.25 10.30 13.32
C GLY A 94 -8.19 9.51 12.42
N ASN A 95 -8.68 8.35 12.85
CA ASN A 95 -9.73 7.56 12.17
C ASN A 95 -9.39 7.08 10.75
N ILE A 96 -8.09 6.95 10.43
CA ILE A 96 -7.58 6.52 9.12
C ILE A 96 -6.53 5.41 9.28
N SER A 97 -6.35 4.61 8.23
CA SER A 97 -5.14 3.77 8.06
C SER A 97 -4.01 4.65 7.52
N PHE A 98 -2.77 4.33 7.85
CA PHE A 98 -1.63 5.15 7.42
C PHE A 98 -0.31 4.36 7.39
N VAL A 99 0.65 4.89 6.65
CA VAL A 99 2.08 4.58 6.70
C VAL A 99 2.77 5.74 7.42
N ASP A 100 3.77 5.47 8.26
CA ASP A 100 4.39 6.49 9.12
C ASP A 100 4.98 7.66 8.33
N GLU A 101 5.75 7.36 7.29
CA GLU A 101 6.25 8.32 6.31
C GLU A 101 6.25 7.66 4.94
N ILE A 102 6.28 8.50 3.89
CA ILE A 102 6.32 7.99 2.51
C ILE A 102 7.58 7.17 2.28
N GLY A 103 7.39 5.93 1.87
CA GLY A 103 8.46 4.95 1.68
C GLY A 103 8.66 4.00 2.85
N CYS A 104 8.21 4.35 4.05
CA CYS A 104 8.45 3.57 5.27
C CYS A 104 7.74 2.21 5.28
N ASN A 105 8.34 1.26 5.99
CA ASN A 105 7.88 -0.11 6.12
C ASN A 105 7.04 -0.38 7.38
N THR A 106 6.59 0.67 8.05
CA THR A 106 5.74 0.58 9.25
C THR A 106 4.48 1.40 9.07
N GLY A 107 3.40 0.97 9.72
CA GLY A 107 2.12 1.66 9.62
C GLY A 107 1.02 1.01 10.48
N TYR A 108 -0.19 1.54 10.32
CA TYR A 108 -1.33 1.19 11.13
C TYR A 108 -2.59 1.07 10.27
N PHE A 109 -3.29 -0.05 10.40
CA PHE A 109 -4.56 -0.26 9.74
C PHE A 109 -5.73 -0.11 10.71
N LYS A 110 -6.73 0.68 10.32
CA LYS A 110 -8.04 0.65 10.95
C LYS A 110 -8.84 -0.52 10.40
N LEU A 111 -9.30 -1.42 11.27
CA LEU A 111 -10.05 -2.64 10.87
C LEU A 111 -11.21 -2.31 9.92
N ALA A 112 -12.05 -1.34 10.27
CA ALA A 112 -13.20 -0.97 9.44
C ALA A 112 -12.82 -0.58 8.01
N ASN A 113 -11.64 0.05 7.79
CA ASN A 113 -11.19 0.42 6.46
C ASN A 113 -10.82 -0.80 5.61
N LEU A 114 -10.21 -1.82 6.24
CA LEU A 114 -9.86 -3.08 5.56
C LEU A 114 -11.10 -3.91 5.19
N LEU A 115 -12.12 -3.92 6.07
CA LEU A 115 -13.34 -4.69 5.85
C LEU A 115 -14.25 -4.04 4.79
N GLN A 116 -14.30 -2.70 4.75
CA GLN A 116 -15.16 -1.96 3.83
C GLN A 116 -14.58 -1.83 2.43
N THR A 117 -13.24 -1.84 2.30
CA THR A 117 -12.60 -1.46 1.04
C THR A 117 -11.36 -2.33 0.75
N PRO A 118 -11.41 -3.21 -0.26
CA PRO A 118 -10.28 -4.09 -0.62
C PRO A 118 -9.05 -3.31 -1.09
N THR A 119 -9.23 -2.05 -1.52
CA THR A 119 -8.12 -1.21 -2.00
C THR A 119 -7.36 -0.49 -0.89
N THR A 120 -7.81 -0.55 0.38
CA THR A 120 -7.11 0.13 1.49
C THR A 120 -5.68 -0.38 1.64
N ALA A 121 -5.49 -1.69 1.77
CA ALA A 121 -4.15 -2.27 1.91
C ALA A 121 -3.26 -1.99 0.69
N ALA A 122 -3.82 -2.04 -0.51
CA ALA A 122 -3.09 -1.73 -1.75
C ALA A 122 -2.68 -0.24 -1.84
N HIS A 123 -3.50 0.68 -1.33
CA HIS A 123 -3.18 2.11 -1.24
C HIS A 123 -2.02 2.37 -0.28
N GLU A 124 -2.11 1.83 0.94
CA GLU A 124 -1.04 1.98 1.93
C GLU A 124 0.27 1.30 1.45
N TYR A 125 0.18 0.18 0.76
CA TYR A 125 1.36 -0.42 0.12
C TYR A 125 2.01 0.52 -0.90
N GLY A 126 1.23 1.29 -1.67
CA GLY A 126 1.77 2.32 -2.56
C GLY A 126 2.62 3.35 -1.80
N HIS A 127 2.17 3.76 -0.61
CA HIS A 127 2.94 4.65 0.26
C HIS A 127 4.24 3.99 0.75
N THR A 128 4.22 2.69 1.11
CA THR A 128 5.47 2.00 1.51
C THR A 128 6.49 1.88 0.37
N LEU A 129 6.03 1.94 -0.89
CA LEU A 129 6.89 1.95 -2.07
C LEU A 129 7.36 3.36 -2.49
N GLY A 130 6.97 4.41 -1.75
CA GLY A 130 7.38 5.79 -2.00
C GLY A 130 6.40 6.63 -2.82
N LEU A 131 5.19 6.14 -3.11
CA LEU A 131 4.19 6.93 -3.81
C LEU A 131 3.49 7.92 -2.88
N VAL A 132 3.26 9.12 -3.37
CA VAL A 132 2.50 10.18 -2.68
C VAL A 132 1.11 10.33 -3.28
N HIS A 133 0.20 10.96 -2.56
CA HIS A 133 -1.08 11.37 -3.13
C HIS A 133 -0.87 12.34 -4.31
N PRO A 134 -1.66 12.22 -5.39
CA PRO A 134 -1.64 13.20 -6.47
C PRO A 134 -1.99 14.60 -5.98
N LYS A 135 -1.36 15.62 -6.56
CA LYS A 135 -1.61 17.02 -6.15
C LYS A 135 -2.99 17.53 -6.58
N SER A 136 -3.48 17.10 -7.75
CA SER A 136 -4.82 17.44 -8.22
C SER A 136 -5.82 16.43 -7.68
N LEU A 137 -6.79 16.90 -6.93
CA LEU A 137 -7.87 16.09 -6.35
C LEU A 137 -9.22 16.32 -7.06
N ASP A 138 -9.24 16.94 -8.22
CA ASP A 138 -10.39 16.96 -9.13
C ASP A 138 -10.01 16.24 -10.41
N ILE A 139 -10.58 15.04 -10.58
CA ILE A 139 -10.24 14.10 -11.66
C ILE A 139 -11.46 13.84 -12.57
N ARG A 140 -12.46 14.71 -12.54
CA ARG A 140 -13.64 14.56 -13.40
C ARG A 140 -13.24 14.52 -14.87
N GLY A 141 -13.79 13.55 -15.61
CA GLY A 141 -13.41 13.28 -17.01
C GLY A 141 -12.08 12.56 -17.19
N GLY A 142 -11.35 12.23 -16.11
CA GLY A 142 -10.06 11.54 -16.14
C GLY A 142 -10.16 10.00 -16.16
N GLY A 143 -11.37 9.45 -16.08
CA GLY A 143 -11.60 8.00 -16.11
C GLY A 143 -11.41 7.34 -14.73
N ILE A 144 -10.89 6.10 -14.72
CA ILE A 144 -10.79 5.31 -13.50
C ILE A 144 -9.80 5.94 -12.52
N PRO A 145 -10.19 6.15 -11.24
CA PRO A 145 -9.28 6.69 -10.22
C PRO A 145 -8.09 5.77 -9.94
N GLY A 146 -6.86 6.31 -10.00
CA GLY A 146 -5.65 5.58 -9.62
C GLY A 146 -5.61 5.23 -8.12
N ILE A 147 -4.79 4.25 -7.77
CA ILE A 147 -4.74 3.71 -6.40
C ILE A 147 -4.38 4.76 -5.35
N MET A 148 -3.56 5.75 -5.70
CA MET A 148 -3.05 6.75 -4.77
C MET A 148 -3.99 7.95 -4.53
N TYR A 149 -5.19 7.99 -5.12
CA TYR A 149 -6.16 9.04 -4.83
C TYR A 149 -6.83 8.86 -3.46
N PRO A 150 -6.83 9.89 -2.58
CA PRO A 150 -7.50 9.82 -1.27
C PRO A 150 -9.03 9.94 -1.40
N ARG A 151 -9.76 9.61 -0.32
CA ARG A 151 -11.24 9.65 -0.25
C ARG A 151 -11.85 11.01 -0.62
N GLY A 152 -11.18 12.13 -0.32
CA GLY A 152 -11.64 13.47 -0.61
C GLY A 152 -11.55 13.89 -2.09
N THR A 153 -11.11 12.99 -2.97
CA THR A 153 -10.96 13.28 -4.41
C THR A 153 -12.33 13.49 -5.07
N ILE A 154 -12.46 14.58 -5.86
CA ILE A 154 -13.64 14.85 -6.69
C ILE A 154 -13.48 14.06 -7.99
N CYS A 155 -14.46 13.24 -8.30
CA CYS A 155 -14.43 12.32 -9.44
C CYS A 155 -15.77 12.30 -10.17
N ASP A 156 -15.82 11.54 -11.26
CA ASP A 156 -17.07 11.33 -11.99
C ASP A 156 -18.10 10.58 -11.12
N PRO A 157 -19.41 10.82 -11.30
CA PRO A 157 -20.48 10.31 -10.43
C PRO A 157 -20.45 8.80 -10.19
N GLN A 158 -20.05 8.01 -11.19
CA GLN A 158 -19.98 6.53 -11.06
C GLN A 158 -18.91 6.03 -10.09
N TYR A 159 -17.98 6.89 -9.67
CA TYR A 159 -16.92 6.55 -8.71
C TYR A 159 -17.14 7.18 -7.33
N GLN A 160 -18.23 7.90 -7.12
CA GLN A 160 -18.58 8.53 -5.85
C GLN A 160 -19.24 7.53 -4.89
N TYR A 161 -19.21 7.84 -3.59
CA TYR A 161 -20.03 7.12 -2.60
C TYR A 161 -21.51 7.15 -2.94
N SER A 162 -22.02 8.29 -3.45
CA SER A 162 -23.36 8.45 -3.96
C SER A 162 -23.32 9.11 -5.35
N PRO A 163 -23.65 8.38 -6.41
CA PRO A 163 -23.66 8.93 -7.77
C PRO A 163 -24.58 10.15 -7.97
N ALA A 164 -25.60 10.30 -7.12
CA ALA A 164 -26.53 11.42 -7.17
C ALA A 164 -26.06 12.65 -6.37
N ALA A 165 -24.97 12.51 -5.59
CA ALA A 165 -24.46 13.61 -4.79
C ALA A 165 -23.73 14.65 -5.65
N VAL A 166 -23.81 15.91 -5.21
CA VAL A 166 -23.06 17.00 -5.85
C VAL A 166 -21.56 16.77 -5.63
N PRO A 167 -20.74 16.80 -6.67
CA PRO A 167 -19.29 16.60 -6.54
C PRO A 167 -18.66 17.50 -5.46
N GLY A 168 -17.89 16.90 -4.55
CA GLY A 168 -17.22 17.60 -3.45
C GLY A 168 -18.12 17.88 -2.22
N LYS A 169 -19.38 17.45 -2.22
CA LYS A 169 -20.27 17.46 -1.05
C LYS A 169 -20.38 16.08 -0.45
N ASP A 170 -21.15 15.93 0.63
CA ASP A 170 -21.37 14.64 1.31
C ASP A 170 -21.84 13.58 0.31
N GLY A 171 -21.11 12.46 0.26
CA GLY A 171 -21.29 11.40 -0.71
C GLY A 171 -20.78 11.69 -2.12
N GLY A 172 -20.38 12.95 -2.44
CA GLY A 172 -19.92 13.39 -3.76
C GLY A 172 -18.41 13.37 -3.94
N THR A 173 -17.72 12.50 -3.22
CA THR A 173 -16.28 12.26 -3.35
C THR A 173 -16.00 10.79 -3.62
N LEU A 174 -14.79 10.48 -4.02
CA LEU A 174 -14.33 9.14 -4.39
C LEU A 174 -14.62 8.10 -3.30
N ASP A 175 -15.38 7.07 -3.67
CA ASP A 175 -15.46 5.84 -2.90
C ASP A 175 -14.22 4.98 -3.22
N PRO A 176 -13.40 4.67 -2.21
CA PRO A 176 -12.13 3.96 -2.41
C PRO A 176 -12.24 2.61 -3.11
N GLN A 177 -13.40 1.94 -3.07
CA GLN A 177 -13.59 0.66 -3.75
C GLN A 177 -13.37 0.74 -5.28
N TYR A 178 -13.51 1.93 -5.88
CA TYR A 178 -13.34 2.15 -7.31
C TYR A 178 -11.89 2.46 -7.72
N ARG A 179 -10.99 2.62 -6.76
CA ARG A 179 -9.57 2.82 -7.08
C ARG A 179 -8.98 1.58 -7.73
N LYS A 180 -8.08 1.81 -8.70
CA LYS A 180 -7.31 0.74 -9.33
C LYS A 180 -5.84 1.12 -9.39
N VAL A 181 -4.97 0.12 -9.29
CA VAL A 181 -3.57 0.33 -9.69
C VAL A 181 -3.55 0.46 -11.20
N LEU A 182 -3.02 1.55 -11.69
CA LEU A 182 -2.87 1.83 -13.13
C LEU A 182 -1.41 1.64 -13.56
N PRO A 183 -1.14 1.40 -14.86
CA PRO A 183 0.23 1.38 -15.37
C PRO A 183 1.02 2.66 -15.03
N SER A 184 0.34 3.81 -14.92
CA SER A 184 0.92 5.09 -14.48
C SER A 184 1.42 5.04 -13.03
N ASP A 185 0.71 4.37 -12.12
CA ASP A 185 1.14 4.23 -10.73
C ASP A 185 2.45 3.43 -10.65
N ILE A 186 2.54 2.34 -11.43
CA ILE A 186 3.78 1.53 -11.52
C ILE A 186 4.92 2.34 -12.16
N ALA A 187 4.64 3.14 -13.18
CA ALA A 187 5.64 4.02 -13.79
C ALA A 187 6.20 5.05 -12.80
N LEU A 188 5.35 5.57 -11.88
CA LEU A 188 5.75 6.51 -10.83
C LEU A 188 6.72 5.90 -9.81
N LEU A 189 6.75 4.58 -9.62
CA LEU A 189 7.74 3.89 -8.78
C LEU A 189 9.17 4.02 -9.33
N LYS A 190 9.32 4.39 -10.61
CA LYS A 190 10.62 4.57 -11.28
C LYS A 190 11.57 3.37 -11.14
N LEU A 191 11.03 2.17 -11.15
CA LEU A 191 11.79 0.92 -10.94
C LEU A 191 12.96 0.76 -11.94
N HIS A 192 12.88 1.38 -13.11
CA HIS A 192 13.95 1.42 -14.10
C HIS A 192 15.20 2.21 -13.65
N LYS A 193 15.09 3.00 -12.57
CA LYS A 193 16.18 3.78 -11.99
C LYS A 193 16.86 3.11 -10.79
N LEU A 194 16.36 1.94 -10.38
CA LEU A 194 16.94 1.21 -9.25
C LEU A 194 18.39 0.78 -9.53
N HIS A 195 19.21 0.84 -8.49
CA HIS A 195 20.60 0.38 -8.52
C HIS A 195 20.65 -1.06 -8.03
N PHE A 196 20.63 -2.01 -8.98
CA PHE A 196 20.72 -3.43 -8.67
C PHE A 196 22.15 -3.84 -8.30
N ASN A 197 22.29 -4.60 -7.23
CA ASN A 197 23.56 -5.20 -6.84
C ASN A 197 23.98 -6.36 -7.78
N GLN A 198 25.08 -7.06 -7.44
CA GLN A 198 25.58 -8.18 -8.26
C GLN A 198 24.61 -9.37 -8.33
N GLN A 199 23.76 -9.54 -7.31
CA GLN A 199 22.72 -10.58 -7.26
C GLN A 199 21.44 -10.16 -8.00
N GLY A 200 21.37 -8.93 -8.53
CA GLY A 200 20.20 -8.39 -9.20
C GLY A 200 19.13 -7.89 -8.23
N LEU A 201 19.49 -7.54 -7.00
CA LEU A 201 18.59 -7.06 -5.96
C LEU A 201 18.75 -5.55 -5.74
N ALA A 202 17.63 -4.88 -5.45
CA ALA A 202 17.58 -3.46 -5.08
C ALA A 202 16.47 -3.18 -4.08
N THR A 203 16.67 -2.21 -3.19
CA THR A 203 15.65 -1.77 -2.22
C THR A 203 14.66 -0.81 -2.85
N VAL A 204 13.37 -0.95 -2.52
CA VAL A 204 12.28 -0.04 -2.87
C VAL A 204 11.61 0.42 -1.58
N GLY A 205 11.62 1.73 -1.32
CA GLY A 205 11.18 2.33 -0.07
C GLY A 205 12.32 2.52 0.93
N GLU A 206 11.96 2.84 2.17
CA GLU A 206 12.88 3.23 3.23
C GLU A 206 12.58 2.47 4.52
N PHE A 207 13.59 2.32 5.39
CA PHE A 207 13.41 1.70 6.70
C PHE A 207 12.82 2.69 7.71
N SER A 208 11.85 2.19 8.49
CA SER A 208 11.38 2.81 9.72
C SER A 208 11.59 1.86 10.89
N SER A 209 11.87 2.38 12.07
CA SER A 209 11.93 1.62 13.33
C SER A 209 10.72 1.92 14.23
N MET A 210 9.60 2.38 13.67
CA MET A 210 8.42 2.71 14.44
C MET A 210 7.64 1.43 14.79
N TYR A 211 7.70 1.00 16.06
CA TYR A 211 6.80 -0.01 16.59
C TYR A 211 5.56 0.69 17.16
N HIS A 212 4.39 0.31 16.66
CA HIS A 212 3.13 0.90 17.14
C HIS A 212 2.57 0.16 18.33
N GLU A 213 2.36 0.90 19.41
CA GLU A 213 1.48 0.49 20.48
C GLU A 213 0.00 0.68 20.10
N LYS A 214 -0.91 0.09 20.89
CA LYS A 214 -2.34 0.26 20.70
C LYS A 214 -2.76 1.71 20.94
N HIS A 215 -3.45 2.32 19.97
CA HIS A 215 -4.07 3.61 20.15
C HIS A 215 -5.31 3.48 21.06
N LEU A 216 -5.41 4.34 22.06
CA LEU A 216 -6.57 4.40 22.95
C LEU A 216 -7.39 5.67 22.67
N PRO A 217 -8.73 5.60 22.72
CA PRO A 217 -9.57 6.80 22.73
C PRO A 217 -9.20 7.76 23.86
N GLU A 218 -9.42 9.05 23.66
CA GLU A 218 -9.04 10.10 24.64
C GLU A 218 -9.60 9.84 26.03
N ASP A 219 -10.81 9.26 26.15
CA ASP A 219 -11.46 8.91 27.43
C ASP A 219 -10.72 7.82 28.22
N PHE A 220 -9.76 7.13 27.63
CA PHE A 220 -8.94 6.08 28.26
C PHE A 220 -7.47 6.47 28.45
N GLN A 221 -7.10 7.72 28.14
CA GLN A 221 -5.76 8.26 28.37
C GLN A 221 -5.68 8.89 29.77
N GLN A 222 -5.59 8.05 30.83
CA GLN A 222 -5.34 8.47 32.20
C GLN A 222 -3.95 8.09 32.69
#